data_150084b7cb8c0815ff07ba66417a0327
#
_entry.id   150084b7cb8c0815ff07ba66417a0327
#
_cell.length_a   1.000
_cell.length_b   1.000
_cell.length_c   1.000
_cell.angle_alpha   90.00
_cell.angle_beta   90.00
_cell.angle_gamma   90.00
#
_symmetry.space_group_name_H-M   'P 1'
#
loop_
_entity.id
_entity.type
_entity.pdbx_description
1 polymer ?
#
loop_
_entity_poly.entity_id
_entity_poly.type
_entity_poly.pdbx_seq_one_letter_code
_entity_poly.pdbx_strand_id
1 'polypeptide(L)' 'MLTRIDNWSSLSGCQIQVRLNGRTVCSGIVGEVSACGTVLWIQPFTGVRRAFDQHDSYEAWAVSAPAR' A
#
# COMPACT_ATOMS: atom_id res chain seq x y z
N MET A 1 -1.51 -14.38 -3.28
CA MET A 1 -0.09 -14.10 -3.56
C MET A 1 0.17 -12.61 -3.48
N LEU A 2 1.32 -12.22 -2.95
CA LEU A 2 1.70 -10.81 -2.84
C LEU A 2 2.70 -10.46 -3.91
N THR A 3 2.52 -9.28 -4.53
CA THR A 3 3.43 -8.75 -5.53
C THR A 3 3.88 -7.37 -5.11
N ARG A 4 5.19 -7.14 -5.06
CA ARG A 4 5.72 -5.81 -4.76
C ARG A 4 5.44 -4.87 -5.91
N ILE A 5 4.95 -3.69 -5.59
CA ILE A 5 4.61 -2.68 -6.57
C ILE A 5 5.50 -1.46 -6.34
N ASP A 6 6.30 -1.12 -7.34
CA ASP A 6 7.18 0.05 -7.25
C ASP A 6 6.48 1.34 -7.67
N ASN A 7 5.55 1.27 -8.60
CA ASN A 7 4.78 2.43 -9.05
C ASN A 7 3.50 2.54 -8.22
N TRP A 8 3.54 3.37 -7.21
CA TRP A 8 2.41 3.52 -6.29
C TRP A 8 1.22 4.26 -6.90
N SER A 9 1.43 4.99 -7.99
CA SER A 9 0.35 5.80 -8.56
C SER A 9 -0.83 4.97 -9.06
N SER A 10 -0.63 3.68 -9.28
CA SER A 10 -1.69 2.78 -9.76
C SER A 10 -2.41 2.02 -8.65
N LEU A 11 -2.11 2.31 -7.38
CA LEU A 11 -2.60 1.49 -6.27
C LEU A 11 -3.93 1.93 -5.67
N SER A 12 -4.51 3.03 -6.11
CA SER A 12 -5.79 3.51 -5.55
C SER A 12 -6.85 2.41 -5.63
N GLY A 13 -7.50 2.14 -4.52
CA GLY A 13 -8.53 1.10 -4.42
C GLY A 13 -8.01 -0.30 -4.22
N CYS A 14 -6.71 -0.51 -4.26
CA CYS A 14 -6.12 -1.85 -4.12
C CYS A 14 -5.96 -2.24 -2.66
N GLN A 15 -6.09 -3.53 -2.40
CA GLN A 15 -5.74 -4.08 -1.09
C GLN A 15 -4.23 -4.35 -1.08
N ILE A 16 -3.54 -3.77 -0.10
CA ILE A 16 -2.08 -3.91 -0.02
C ILE A 16 -1.62 -4.18 1.40
N GLN A 17 -0.37 -4.67 1.49
CA GLN A 17 0.40 -4.67 2.72
C GLN A 17 1.54 -3.66 2.56
N VAL A 18 1.76 -2.83 3.58
CA VAL A 18 2.93 -1.97 3.64
C VAL A 18 3.97 -2.66 4.50
N ARG A 19 5.19 -2.77 3.99
CA ARG A 19 6.29 -3.43 4.67
C ARG A 19 7.46 -2.47 4.85
N LEU A 20 8.15 -2.63 5.95
CA LEU A 20 9.39 -1.90 6.23
C LEU A 20 10.41 -2.92 6.73
N ASN A 21 11.53 -3.02 6.02
CA ASN A 21 12.61 -3.97 6.37
C ASN A 21 12.09 -5.40 6.48
N GLY A 22 11.23 -5.81 5.57
CA GLY A 22 10.70 -7.16 5.52
C GLY A 22 9.56 -7.44 6.48
N ARG A 23 9.14 -6.45 7.27
CA ARG A 23 8.05 -6.62 8.23
C ARG A 23 6.81 -5.89 7.78
N THR A 24 5.66 -6.54 7.89
CA THR A 24 4.38 -5.90 7.61
C THR A 24 4.05 -4.91 8.72
N VAL A 25 3.90 -3.63 8.38
CA VAL A 25 3.56 -2.58 9.34
C VAL A 25 2.11 -2.16 9.25
N CYS A 26 1.45 -2.43 8.11
CA CYS A 26 0.05 -2.06 7.92
C CYS A 26 -0.54 -2.87 6.78
N SER A 27 -1.81 -3.24 6.92
CA SER A 27 -2.57 -3.90 5.85
C SER A 27 -3.91 -3.20 5.71
N GLY A 28 -4.34 -2.95 4.50
CA GLY A 28 -5.61 -2.28 4.26
C GLY A 28 -5.84 -1.98 2.81
N ILE A 29 -6.75 -1.03 2.56
CA ILE A 29 -7.14 -0.60 1.22
C ILE A 29 -6.59 0.80 0.98
N VAL A 30 -5.95 1.00 -0.18
CA VAL A 30 -5.47 2.33 -0.56
C VAL A 30 -6.68 3.20 -0.90
N GLY A 31 -6.88 4.27 -0.13
CA GLY A 31 -7.95 5.21 -0.40
C GLY A 31 -7.52 6.27 -1.39
N GLU A 32 -6.28 6.69 -1.31
CA GLU A 32 -5.80 7.80 -2.11
C GLU A 32 -4.29 7.71 -2.30
N VAL A 33 -3.81 8.21 -3.44
CA VAL A 33 -2.38 8.31 -3.71
C VAL A 33 -2.08 9.78 -4.04
N SER A 34 -0.95 10.29 -3.56
CA SER A 34 -0.56 11.67 -3.84
C SER A 34 -0.33 11.88 -5.35
N ALA A 35 -0.40 13.13 -5.78
CA ALA A 35 -0.24 13.46 -7.19
C ALA A 35 1.10 13.00 -7.77
N CYS A 36 2.16 13.01 -6.98
CA CYS A 36 3.47 12.53 -7.43
C CYS A 36 3.65 11.02 -7.26
N GLY A 37 2.66 10.33 -6.70
CA GLY A 37 2.70 8.88 -6.59
C GLY A 37 3.64 8.35 -5.53
N THR A 38 4.01 9.17 -4.55
CA THR A 38 4.98 8.77 -3.53
C THR A 38 4.38 8.57 -2.15
N VAL A 39 3.14 8.99 -1.93
CA VAL A 39 2.46 8.83 -0.64
C VAL A 39 1.17 8.07 -0.83
N LEU A 40 0.99 7.03 -0.01
CA LEU A 40 -0.26 6.25 0.04
C LEU A 40 -1.03 6.61 1.28
N TRP A 41 -2.32 6.89 1.12
CA TRP A 41 -3.25 7.02 2.23
C TRP A 41 -4.03 5.71 2.32
N ILE A 42 -3.84 5.00 3.42
CA ILE A 42 -4.39 3.66 3.58
C ILE A 42 -5.42 3.66 4.70
N GLN A 43 -6.55 3.02 4.41
CA GLN A 43 -7.52 2.67 5.44
C GLN A 43 -7.18 1.26 5.92
N PRO A 44 -6.54 1.12 7.09
CA PRO A 44 -6.24 -0.21 7.62
C PRO A 44 -7.51 -0.99 7.91
N PHE A 45 -7.40 -2.31 7.93
CA PHE A 45 -8.53 -3.14 8.33
C PHE A 45 -8.89 -2.91 9.80
N THR A 46 -7.92 -2.53 10.61
CA THR A 46 -8.15 -2.12 11.99
C THR A 46 -7.42 -0.83 12.25
N GLY A 47 -8.05 0.09 12.98
CA GLY A 47 -7.42 1.34 13.36
C GLY A 47 -7.75 2.50 12.43
N VAL A 48 -6.99 3.56 12.57
CA VAL A 48 -7.24 4.82 11.87
C VAL A 48 -6.42 4.89 10.58
N ARG A 49 -6.90 5.73 9.67
CA ARG A 49 -6.24 6.00 8.39
C ARG A 49 -4.79 6.43 8.60
N ARG A 50 -3.91 5.90 7.77
CA ARG A 50 -2.47 6.16 7.86
C ARG A 50 -1.91 6.53 6.49
N ALA A 51 -0.82 7.32 6.50
CA ALA A 51 -0.10 7.69 5.29
C ALA A 51 1.31 7.13 5.35
N PHE A 52 1.80 6.67 4.19
CA PHE A 52 3.16 6.14 4.06
C PHE A 52 3.85 6.80 2.88
N ASP A 53 5.09 7.23 3.07
CA ASP A 53 5.89 7.88 2.04
C ASP A 53 6.90 6.86 1.50
N GLN A 54 6.95 6.72 0.19
CA GLN A 54 7.88 5.80 -0.47
C GLN A 54 9.33 6.13 -0.16
N HIS A 55 9.64 7.39 0.04
CA HIS A 55 11.00 7.84 0.37
C HIS A 55 11.46 7.39 1.75
N ASP A 56 10.56 6.94 2.60
CA ASP A 56 10.89 6.40 3.92
C ASP A 56 11.18 4.90 3.88
N SER A 57 11.44 4.36 2.71
CA SER A 57 11.79 2.95 2.48
C SER A 57 10.63 1.99 2.70
N TYR A 58 9.40 2.47 2.74
CA TYR A 58 8.24 1.59 2.78
C TYR A 58 8.04 0.91 1.44
N GLU A 59 7.63 -0.36 1.50
CA GLU A 59 7.30 -1.15 0.32
C GLU A 59 5.80 -1.42 0.31
N ALA A 60 5.19 -1.34 -0.87
CA ALA A 60 3.80 -1.71 -1.04
C ALA A 60 3.72 -3.06 -1.74
N TRP A 61 3.00 -3.98 -1.14
CA TRP A 61 2.80 -5.33 -1.67
C TRP A 61 1.31 -5.52 -1.94
N ALA A 62 0.96 -5.66 -3.22
CA ALA A 62 -0.43 -5.82 -3.61
C ALA A 62 -0.88 -7.25 -3.39
N VAL A 63 -2.09 -7.41 -2.86
CA VAL A 63 -2.73 -8.70 -2.73
C VAL A 63 -3.39 -9.01 -4.06
N SER A 64 -2.94 -10.07 -4.73
CA SER A 64 -3.50 -10.45 -6.02
C SER A 64 -4.92 -10.94 -5.85
N ALA A 65 -5.85 -10.35 -6.59
CA ALA A 65 -7.21 -10.86 -6.62
C ALA A 65 -7.22 -12.21 -7.33
N PRO A 66 -8.11 -13.12 -6.92
CA PRO A 66 -8.27 -14.37 -7.65
C PRO A 66 -8.66 -14.10 -9.09
N ALA A 67 -8.15 -14.91 -9.99
CA ALA A 67 -8.54 -14.84 -11.39
C ALA A 67 -10.02 -15.22 -11.51
N ARG A 68 -10.64 -14.65 -12.51
CA ARG A 68 -12.06 -14.93 -12.75
C ARG A 68 -12.26 -15.77 -13.94
#